data_63e069302a52e50e8599ecd20da60d88
#
_entry.id   63e069302a52e50e8599ecd20da60d88
#
_cell.length_a   1.000
_cell.length_b   1.000
_cell.length_c   1.000
_cell.angle_alpha   90.00
_cell.angle_beta   90.00
_cell.angle_gamma   90.00
#
_symmetry.space_group_name_H-M   'P 1'
#
loop_
_entity.id
_entity.type
_entity.pdbx_description
1 polymer ?
#
loop_
_entity_poly.entity_id
_entity_poly.type
_entity_poly.pdbx_seq_one_letter_code
_entity_poly.pdbx_strand_id
1 'polypeptide(L)'
;MARRRRIVAGLAVALAAGVTSVAPVGATPSPVNLAGGGATFQANIQDVCRSLYNSSAAANPSRDVVTYAGTVGSGTGKTNFRTGTYDFGGTDSIYGATETKPSSFVYVPLIGGPIGIGYRIDGIAPAGAQINLTGELVAKIFAGQITNWNDPAIAAVNKATAVALKASVAANGVTVRSTVRGTNVTFTATMNAAALKRFKGKKITVTPVTDGTAGTPVMNAGVRKTVTKLAILAENTSYEVKAGTRVIGTLVPKAYTQGVNVTFPSLPIKVAYRSGNSGTTNNFANYLNKEFPTIWTKATSDAYGTAFPGTLPTDGTFQALSGNDGVSNYVRDNNGAVTYAELSFLTERNLGYAKVTNAAGKYVAPSPESSAKNLSVADVATDGVVTLNYKATDPASYPINAISYGLANTAASAKATAVKSYFTYILNTCAPKQAASIGYTSLTGEILTKALAQVARVGAG
;
A
#
# COMPACT_ATOMS: atom_id res chain seq x y z
N MET A 1 -27.06 -60.22 87.08
CA MET A 1 -26.11 -60.32 85.96
C MET A 1 -26.84 -59.97 84.66
N ALA A 2 -26.71 -58.81 84.14
CA ALA A 2 -27.50 -58.33 83.01
C ALA A 2 -26.72 -58.41 81.69
N ARG A 3 -27.24 -59.07 80.69
CA ARG A 3 -26.69 -59.13 79.32
C ARG A 3 -27.26 -57.99 78.54
N ARG A 4 -26.39 -57.09 78.11
CA ARG A 4 -26.74 -55.99 77.15
C ARG A 4 -26.71 -56.56 75.72
N ARG A 5 -27.86 -56.49 75.03
CA ARG A 5 -27.95 -56.69 73.58
C ARG A 5 -27.55 -55.43 72.86
N ARG A 6 -26.64 -55.52 71.91
CA ARG A 6 -26.30 -54.44 71.01
C ARG A 6 -27.18 -54.58 69.76
N ILE A 7 -27.91 -53.52 69.42
CA ILE A 7 -28.64 -53.37 68.16
C ILE A 7 -27.66 -52.79 67.15
N VAL A 8 -27.46 -53.50 66.00
CA VAL A 8 -26.69 -53.01 64.84
C VAL A 8 -27.71 -52.35 63.88
N ALA A 9 -27.67 -51.03 63.72
CA ALA A 9 -28.44 -50.37 62.69
C ALA A 9 -27.67 -50.38 61.38
N GLY A 10 -28.19 -51.05 60.37
CA GLY A 10 -27.62 -51.10 59.04
C GLY A 10 -27.95 -49.81 58.33
N LEU A 11 -26.93 -49.11 57.87
CA LEU A 11 -27.02 -47.91 57.03
C LEU A 11 -27.01 -48.36 55.57
N ALA A 12 -28.16 -48.26 54.87
CA ALA A 12 -28.23 -48.48 53.43
C ALA A 12 -27.77 -47.22 52.71
N VAL A 13 -26.60 -47.28 52.07
CA VAL A 13 -26.10 -46.20 51.17
C VAL A 13 -26.72 -46.46 49.79
N ALA A 14 -27.64 -45.59 49.36
CA ALA A 14 -28.12 -45.54 48.00
C ALA A 14 -27.08 -44.88 47.09
N LEU A 15 -26.41 -45.63 46.21
CA LEU A 15 -25.60 -45.08 45.13
C LEU A 15 -26.55 -44.49 44.07
N ALA A 16 -26.69 -43.17 44.05
CA ALA A 16 -27.24 -42.46 42.89
C ALA A 16 -26.17 -42.42 41.79
N ALA A 17 -26.32 -43.26 40.78
CA ALA A 17 -25.51 -43.18 39.56
C ALA A 17 -25.92 -41.88 38.81
N GLY A 18 -25.18 -40.81 39.04
CA GLY A 18 -25.27 -39.59 38.23
C GLY A 18 -24.76 -39.89 36.82
N VAL A 19 -25.67 -40.04 35.87
CA VAL A 19 -25.33 -40.03 34.42
C VAL A 19 -24.97 -38.62 34.07
N THR A 20 -23.67 -38.26 34.11
CA THR A 20 -23.17 -37.02 33.50
C THR A 20 -23.31 -37.21 31.99
N SER A 21 -24.29 -36.56 31.37
CA SER A 21 -24.34 -36.40 29.92
C SER A 21 -23.10 -35.63 29.48
N VAL A 22 -22.08 -36.36 29.01
CA VAL A 22 -20.97 -35.74 28.27
C VAL A 22 -21.60 -35.20 26.99
N ALA A 23 -21.74 -33.84 26.89
CA ALA A 23 -22.09 -33.23 25.63
C ALA A 23 -21.10 -33.74 24.56
N PRO A 24 -21.56 -34.08 23.36
CA PRO A 24 -20.66 -34.54 22.31
C PRO A 24 -19.66 -33.40 22.07
N VAL A 25 -18.39 -33.66 22.32
CA VAL A 25 -17.32 -32.78 21.84
C VAL A 25 -17.50 -32.77 20.34
N GLY A 26 -17.95 -31.63 19.81
CA GLY A 26 -18.16 -31.48 18.36
C GLY A 26 -16.91 -31.97 17.66
N ALA A 27 -17.05 -32.95 16.78
CA ALA A 27 -15.93 -33.48 16.01
C ALA A 27 -15.24 -32.32 15.30
N THR A 28 -13.96 -32.12 15.58
CA THR A 28 -13.16 -31.15 14.79
C THR A 28 -13.27 -31.56 13.32
N PRO A 29 -13.59 -30.65 12.40
CA PRO A 29 -13.62 -30.97 10.98
C PRO A 29 -12.34 -31.65 10.56
N SER A 30 -12.41 -32.65 9.69
CA SER A 30 -11.19 -33.31 9.16
C SER A 30 -10.36 -32.30 8.38
N PRO A 31 -9.02 -32.30 8.57
CA PRO A 31 -8.12 -31.41 7.85
C PRO A 31 -8.29 -31.51 6.34
N VAL A 32 -8.26 -30.40 5.63
CA VAL A 32 -8.25 -30.35 4.17
C VAL A 32 -6.96 -29.73 3.65
N ASN A 33 -6.50 -30.21 2.50
CA ASN A 33 -5.40 -29.60 1.77
C ASN A 33 -5.96 -28.58 0.78
N LEU A 34 -5.53 -27.34 0.89
CA LEU A 34 -5.88 -26.25 -0.01
C LEU A 34 -4.72 -25.92 -0.94
N ALA A 35 -4.96 -26.03 -2.23
CA ALA A 35 -4.06 -25.58 -3.26
C ALA A 35 -4.51 -24.21 -3.77
N GLY A 36 -3.68 -23.20 -3.60
CA GLY A 36 -3.86 -21.86 -4.17
C GLY A 36 -2.69 -21.47 -5.03
N GLY A 37 -2.85 -20.38 -5.80
CA GLY A 37 -1.77 -19.83 -6.57
C GLY A 37 -2.23 -18.70 -7.49
N GLY A 38 -1.26 -17.97 -8.04
CA GLY A 38 -1.56 -16.88 -8.96
C GLY A 38 -0.64 -15.67 -8.83
N ALA A 39 -1.23 -14.52 -8.54
CA ALA A 39 -0.55 -13.24 -8.51
C ALA A 39 0.75 -13.26 -7.70
N THR A 40 1.86 -12.91 -8.36
CA THR A 40 3.15 -12.77 -7.69
C THR A 40 3.20 -11.53 -6.80
N PHE A 41 2.31 -10.56 -7.03
CA PHE A 41 2.20 -9.37 -6.17
C PHE A 41 1.94 -9.76 -4.72
N GLN A 42 1.06 -10.72 -4.44
CA GLN A 42 0.75 -11.16 -3.07
C GLN A 42 1.62 -12.33 -2.57
N ALA A 43 2.63 -12.78 -3.34
CA ALA A 43 3.37 -14.01 -3.00
C ALA A 43 4.03 -13.96 -1.62
N ASN A 44 4.79 -12.88 -1.33
CA ASN A 44 5.53 -12.77 -0.07
C ASN A 44 4.60 -12.70 1.15
N ILE A 45 3.50 -11.95 1.07
CA ILE A 45 2.53 -11.92 2.19
C ILE A 45 1.75 -13.24 2.31
N GLN A 46 1.47 -13.92 1.20
CA GLN A 46 0.87 -15.26 1.22
C GLN A 46 1.80 -16.26 1.92
N ASP A 47 3.10 -16.22 1.66
CA ASP A 47 4.09 -17.10 2.29
C ASP A 47 4.15 -16.88 3.80
N VAL A 48 4.13 -15.64 4.26
CA VAL A 48 4.08 -15.32 5.69
C VAL A 48 2.77 -15.80 6.31
N CYS A 49 1.63 -15.43 5.72
CA CYS A 49 0.32 -15.73 6.31
C CYS A 49 0.00 -17.24 6.31
N ARG A 50 0.31 -17.98 5.23
CA ARG A 50 0.09 -19.43 5.20
C ARG A 50 0.97 -20.18 6.19
N SER A 51 2.24 -19.75 6.34
CA SER A 51 3.16 -20.36 7.32
C SER A 51 2.63 -20.19 8.73
N LEU A 52 2.20 -18.97 9.09
CA LEU A 52 1.62 -18.68 10.40
C LEU A 52 0.28 -19.40 10.61
N TYR A 53 -0.57 -19.47 9.58
CA TYR A 53 -1.86 -20.17 9.64
C TYR A 53 -1.67 -21.69 9.84
N ASN A 54 -0.84 -22.30 9.01
CA ASN A 54 -0.58 -23.75 9.05
C ASN A 54 0.01 -24.19 10.40
N SER A 55 0.83 -23.35 11.05
CA SER A 55 1.47 -23.68 12.33
C SER A 55 0.59 -23.40 13.55
N SER A 56 -0.49 -22.62 13.44
CA SER A 56 -1.28 -22.14 14.58
C SER A 56 -2.55 -22.99 14.80
N ALA A 57 -2.61 -23.71 15.90
CA ALA A 57 -3.84 -24.42 16.33
C ALA A 57 -5.00 -23.46 16.62
N ALA A 58 -4.71 -22.25 17.12
CA ALA A 58 -5.74 -21.27 17.47
C ALA A 58 -6.35 -20.61 16.21
N ALA A 59 -5.54 -20.35 15.18
CA ALA A 59 -6.01 -19.77 13.93
C ALA A 59 -6.60 -20.83 12.98
N ASN A 60 -6.13 -22.05 13.07
CA ASN A 60 -6.44 -23.18 12.21
C ASN A 60 -6.79 -24.43 13.06
N PRO A 61 -7.93 -24.44 13.74
CA PRO A 61 -8.33 -25.53 14.60
C PRO A 61 -8.55 -26.84 13.82
N SER A 62 -8.95 -26.77 12.54
CA SER A 62 -9.13 -27.94 11.65
C SER A 62 -7.81 -28.53 11.17
N ARG A 63 -6.66 -27.83 11.39
CA ARG A 63 -5.34 -28.24 10.89
C ARG A 63 -5.27 -28.34 9.36
N ASP A 64 -5.99 -27.50 8.66
CA ASP A 64 -5.92 -27.40 7.20
C ASP A 64 -4.50 -27.06 6.74
N VAL A 65 -4.09 -27.56 5.59
CA VAL A 65 -2.77 -27.26 5.00
C VAL A 65 -2.98 -26.38 3.77
N VAL A 66 -2.52 -25.14 3.85
CA VAL A 66 -2.62 -24.18 2.75
C VAL A 66 -1.29 -24.11 2.01
N THR A 67 -1.34 -24.21 0.68
CA THR A 67 -0.22 -23.95 -0.23
C THR A 67 -0.56 -22.82 -1.17
N TYR A 68 0.45 -22.08 -1.64
CA TYR A 68 0.27 -21.00 -2.65
C TYR A 68 1.41 -21.00 -3.65
N ALA A 69 1.08 -21.19 -4.93
CA ALA A 69 2.02 -21.10 -6.04
C ALA A 69 2.18 -19.62 -6.48
N GLY A 70 3.07 -18.90 -5.81
CA GLY A 70 3.25 -17.45 -5.96
C GLY A 70 4.08 -17.00 -7.17
N THR A 71 4.56 -17.91 -8.03
CA THR A 71 5.46 -17.59 -9.15
C THR A 71 4.76 -17.53 -10.51
N VAL A 72 3.49 -17.94 -10.60
CA VAL A 72 2.80 -18.20 -11.88
C VAL A 72 2.05 -16.99 -12.47
N GLY A 73 1.75 -15.97 -11.68
CA GLY A 73 1.06 -14.75 -12.11
C GLY A 73 -0.46 -14.83 -12.13
N SER A 74 -1.11 -13.64 -12.21
CA SER A 74 -2.59 -13.50 -12.11
C SER A 74 -3.34 -14.27 -13.17
N GLY A 75 -2.86 -14.27 -14.41
CA GLY A 75 -3.51 -15.01 -15.50
C GLY A 75 -3.61 -16.51 -15.24
N THR A 76 -2.51 -17.13 -14.78
CA THR A 76 -2.50 -18.54 -14.38
C THR A 76 -3.37 -18.78 -13.14
N GLY A 77 -3.35 -17.85 -12.17
CA GLY A 77 -4.23 -17.90 -11.00
C GLY A 77 -5.71 -17.95 -11.38
N LYS A 78 -6.15 -17.05 -12.27
CA LYS A 78 -7.50 -17.02 -12.82
C LYS A 78 -7.86 -18.32 -13.57
N THR A 79 -6.96 -18.79 -14.43
CA THR A 79 -7.19 -20.01 -15.22
C THR A 79 -7.31 -21.25 -14.34
N ASN A 80 -6.35 -21.49 -13.45
CA ASN A 80 -6.32 -22.68 -12.60
C ASN A 80 -7.45 -22.69 -11.56
N PHE A 81 -7.86 -21.51 -11.06
CA PHE A 81 -9.06 -21.42 -10.24
C PHE A 81 -10.33 -21.78 -11.04
N ARG A 82 -10.48 -21.24 -12.25
CA ARG A 82 -11.63 -21.55 -13.11
C ARG A 82 -11.74 -23.02 -13.49
N THR A 83 -10.61 -23.69 -13.70
CA THR A 83 -10.57 -25.14 -14.07
C THR A 83 -10.64 -26.07 -12.87
N GLY A 84 -10.65 -25.54 -11.63
CA GLY A 84 -10.66 -26.34 -10.41
C GLY A 84 -9.31 -26.94 -10.03
N THR A 85 -8.22 -26.57 -10.70
CA THR A 85 -6.84 -26.96 -10.33
C THR A 85 -6.43 -26.31 -8.99
N TYR A 86 -6.88 -25.08 -8.75
CA TYR A 86 -6.73 -24.40 -7.48
C TYR A 86 -8.06 -24.28 -6.74
N ASP A 87 -8.03 -24.46 -5.43
CA ASP A 87 -9.16 -24.27 -4.53
C ASP A 87 -9.46 -22.78 -4.30
N PHE A 88 -8.41 -21.94 -4.42
CA PHE A 88 -8.51 -20.48 -4.47
C PHE A 88 -7.45 -19.90 -5.40
N GLY A 89 -7.79 -18.82 -6.09
CA GLY A 89 -6.88 -18.12 -7.01
C GLY A 89 -6.37 -16.82 -6.42
N GLY A 90 -5.15 -16.41 -6.77
CA GLY A 90 -4.62 -15.07 -6.51
C GLY A 90 -4.59 -14.24 -7.79
N THR A 91 -5.11 -13.01 -7.76
CA THR A 91 -5.08 -12.09 -8.90
C THR A 91 -5.07 -10.63 -8.46
N ASP A 92 -4.32 -9.77 -9.19
CA ASP A 92 -4.35 -8.32 -9.00
C ASP A 92 -5.22 -7.63 -10.07
N SER A 93 -5.83 -8.41 -10.98
CA SER A 93 -6.76 -7.94 -12.01
C SER A 93 -8.05 -8.75 -11.99
N ILE A 94 -9.17 -8.13 -12.34
CA ILE A 94 -10.42 -8.85 -12.55
C ILE A 94 -10.38 -9.63 -13.87
N TYR A 95 -11.30 -10.57 -14.07
CA TYR A 95 -11.51 -11.20 -15.38
C TYR A 95 -11.90 -10.14 -16.41
N GLY A 96 -11.19 -10.09 -17.52
CA GLY A 96 -11.50 -9.23 -18.65
C GLY A 96 -12.85 -9.57 -19.30
N ALA A 97 -13.36 -8.67 -20.12
CA ALA A 97 -14.66 -8.84 -20.78
C ALA A 97 -14.74 -10.10 -21.66
N THR A 98 -13.62 -10.52 -22.26
CA THR A 98 -13.51 -11.70 -23.12
C THR A 98 -13.02 -12.96 -22.42
N GLU A 99 -12.62 -12.84 -21.12
CA GLU A 99 -12.19 -14.00 -20.36
C GLU A 99 -13.38 -14.80 -19.84
N THR A 100 -13.31 -16.12 -19.99
CA THR A 100 -14.30 -17.03 -19.40
C THR A 100 -14.20 -16.98 -17.88
N LYS A 101 -15.30 -16.68 -17.20
CA LYS A 101 -15.41 -16.61 -15.74
C LYS A 101 -15.94 -17.91 -15.15
N PRO A 102 -15.58 -18.28 -13.91
CA PRO A 102 -16.31 -19.31 -13.16
C PRO A 102 -17.78 -18.92 -12.99
N SER A 103 -18.66 -19.89 -12.91
CA SER A 103 -20.13 -19.65 -12.75
C SER A 103 -20.49 -19.11 -11.36
N SER A 104 -19.72 -19.46 -10.34
CA SER A 104 -20.05 -19.18 -8.93
C SER A 104 -18.79 -18.86 -8.13
N PHE A 105 -18.43 -17.59 -8.08
CA PHE A 105 -17.22 -17.15 -7.37
C PHE A 105 -17.37 -15.72 -6.86
N VAL A 106 -16.43 -15.32 -6.00
CA VAL A 106 -16.26 -13.95 -5.49
C VAL A 106 -14.82 -13.48 -5.65
N TYR A 107 -14.66 -12.16 -5.81
CA TYR A 107 -13.42 -11.46 -5.58
C TYR A 107 -13.37 -11.04 -4.11
N VAL A 108 -12.38 -11.50 -3.38
CA VAL A 108 -12.10 -11.05 -2.01
C VAL A 108 -10.85 -10.19 -2.04
N PRO A 109 -10.92 -8.86 -1.89
CA PRO A 109 -9.72 -8.07 -1.65
C PRO A 109 -8.98 -8.62 -0.43
N LEU A 110 -7.72 -8.99 -0.56
CA LEU A 110 -6.94 -9.58 0.55
C LEU A 110 -5.86 -8.63 1.07
N ILE A 111 -5.21 -7.93 0.15
CA ILE A 111 -4.07 -7.08 0.48
C ILE A 111 -3.94 -5.97 -0.56
N GLY A 112 -3.43 -4.81 -0.16
CA GLY A 112 -3.02 -3.76 -1.06
C GLY A 112 -1.52 -3.50 -0.97
N GLY A 113 -1.01 -2.63 -1.83
CA GLY A 113 0.37 -2.20 -1.75
C GLY A 113 0.81 -1.34 -2.92
N PRO A 114 1.97 -0.66 -2.79
CA PRO A 114 2.50 0.15 -3.85
C PRO A 114 3.18 -0.70 -4.93
N ILE A 115 3.02 -0.28 -6.18
CA ILE A 115 3.86 -0.72 -7.30
C ILE A 115 5.02 0.26 -7.39
N GLY A 116 6.20 -0.14 -6.93
CA GLY A 116 7.41 0.68 -6.97
C GLY A 116 8.02 0.73 -8.37
N ILE A 117 8.63 1.86 -8.72
CA ILE A 117 9.48 2.02 -9.92
C ILE A 117 10.91 1.75 -9.48
N GLY A 118 11.31 0.49 -9.59
CA GLY A 118 12.63 0.00 -9.17
C GLY A 118 13.69 0.27 -10.24
N TYR A 119 14.89 0.68 -9.81
CA TYR A 119 16.00 0.97 -10.73
C TYR A 119 17.37 0.60 -10.16
N ARG A 120 18.34 0.44 -11.05
CA ARG A 120 19.78 0.44 -10.75
C ARG A 120 20.48 1.42 -11.68
N ILE A 121 21.16 2.40 -11.10
CA ILE A 121 21.96 3.42 -11.82
C ILE A 121 23.30 3.55 -11.13
N ASP A 122 24.29 2.81 -11.60
CA ASP A 122 25.65 2.93 -11.11
C ASP A 122 26.24 4.27 -11.58
N GLY A 123 26.93 4.99 -10.69
CA GLY A 123 27.49 6.31 -10.99
C GLY A 123 26.52 7.48 -10.81
N ILE A 124 25.32 7.26 -10.23
CA ILE A 124 24.46 8.35 -9.75
C ILE A 124 25.19 9.13 -8.64
N ALA A 125 25.10 10.45 -8.65
CA ALA A 125 25.70 11.29 -7.62
C ALA A 125 24.67 12.27 -7.02
N PRO A 126 24.62 12.42 -5.67
CA PRO A 126 25.40 11.63 -4.70
C PRO A 126 25.01 10.16 -4.69
N ALA A 127 25.95 9.30 -4.31
CA ALA A 127 25.71 7.86 -4.24
C ALA A 127 24.53 7.54 -3.30
N GLY A 128 23.65 6.64 -3.74
CA GLY A 128 22.46 6.28 -2.99
C GLY A 128 21.33 7.32 -3.03
N ALA A 129 21.43 8.37 -3.87
CA ALA A 129 20.37 9.34 -4.04
C ALA A 129 19.07 8.66 -4.52
N GLN A 130 17.98 8.93 -3.82
CA GLN A 130 16.66 8.52 -4.28
C GLN A 130 16.15 9.50 -5.33
N ILE A 131 15.81 9.00 -6.52
CA ILE A 131 15.39 9.84 -7.64
C ILE A 131 13.91 10.22 -7.57
N ASN A 132 13.58 11.36 -8.14
CA ASN A 132 12.23 11.82 -8.40
C ASN A 132 11.86 11.54 -9.86
N LEU A 133 10.66 11.04 -10.10
CA LEU A 133 10.06 10.95 -11.43
C LEU A 133 8.65 11.54 -11.39
N THR A 134 8.27 12.30 -12.40
CA THR A 134 6.84 12.60 -12.58
C THR A 134 6.15 11.34 -13.14
N GLY A 135 4.84 11.21 -12.94
CA GLY A 135 4.08 10.13 -13.59
C GLY A 135 4.22 10.16 -15.11
N GLU A 136 4.34 11.36 -15.71
CA GLU A 136 4.61 11.53 -17.14
C GLU A 136 5.98 10.96 -17.56
N LEU A 137 7.03 11.20 -16.76
CA LEU A 137 8.34 10.61 -17.01
C LEU A 137 8.31 9.08 -16.90
N VAL A 138 7.60 8.54 -15.90
CA VAL A 138 7.37 7.09 -15.83
C VAL A 138 6.69 6.59 -17.10
N ALA A 139 5.62 7.24 -17.57
CA ALA A 139 4.94 6.85 -18.81
C ALA A 139 5.88 6.88 -20.03
N LYS A 140 6.69 7.94 -20.18
CA LYS A 140 7.64 8.09 -21.29
C LYS A 140 8.77 7.05 -21.25
N ILE A 141 9.32 6.75 -20.08
CA ILE A 141 10.35 5.72 -19.88
C ILE A 141 9.80 4.35 -20.33
N PHE A 142 8.65 3.96 -19.77
CA PHE A 142 8.05 2.66 -20.08
C PHE A 142 7.44 2.57 -21.48
N ALA A 143 7.18 3.70 -22.14
CA ALA A 143 6.81 3.77 -23.56
C ALA A 143 8.04 3.81 -24.53
N GLY A 144 9.26 3.79 -24.00
CA GLY A 144 10.49 3.87 -24.81
C GLY A 144 10.76 5.24 -25.43
N GLN A 145 10.09 6.30 -24.95
CA GLN A 145 10.27 7.68 -25.43
C GLN A 145 11.46 8.39 -24.74
N ILE A 146 11.83 7.95 -23.55
CA ILE A 146 13.04 8.36 -22.85
C ILE A 146 13.93 7.12 -22.72
N THR A 147 15.11 7.18 -23.30
CA THR A 147 16.00 6.03 -23.48
C THR A 147 17.33 6.16 -22.76
N ASN A 148 17.57 7.27 -22.06
CA ASN A 148 18.81 7.50 -21.32
C ASN A 148 18.54 8.16 -19.96
N TRP A 149 19.28 7.74 -18.92
CA TRP A 149 19.08 8.28 -17.57
C TRP A 149 19.49 9.74 -17.43
N ASN A 150 20.45 10.24 -18.23
CA ASN A 150 20.81 11.65 -18.22
C ASN A 150 19.89 12.55 -19.07
N ASP A 151 18.71 12.07 -19.44
CA ASP A 151 17.73 12.88 -20.15
C ASP A 151 17.47 14.20 -19.39
N PRO A 152 17.48 15.35 -20.10
CA PRO A 152 17.25 16.66 -19.47
C PRO A 152 15.95 16.75 -18.65
N ALA A 153 14.89 16.04 -19.04
CA ALA A 153 13.63 16.03 -18.30
C ALA A 153 13.75 15.28 -16.96
N ILE A 154 14.52 14.19 -16.91
CA ILE A 154 14.83 13.49 -15.66
C ILE A 154 15.71 14.38 -14.79
N ALA A 155 16.76 14.98 -15.35
CA ALA A 155 17.66 15.85 -14.62
C ALA A 155 16.92 17.07 -14.02
N ALA A 156 15.96 17.64 -14.75
CA ALA A 156 15.23 18.82 -14.30
C ALA A 156 14.45 18.62 -13.00
N VAL A 157 13.83 17.44 -12.80
CA VAL A 157 13.02 17.12 -11.61
C VAL A 157 13.87 16.61 -10.43
N ASN A 158 15.17 16.46 -10.64
CA ASN A 158 16.12 15.99 -9.65
C ASN A 158 17.16 17.07 -9.25
N LYS A 159 16.82 18.32 -9.50
CA LYS A 159 17.63 19.48 -9.06
C LYS A 159 17.17 19.94 -7.69
N ALA A 160 18.13 20.34 -6.88
CA ALA A 160 17.86 21.07 -5.65
C ALA A 160 17.14 22.39 -5.98
N THR A 161 16.13 22.71 -5.21
CA THR A 161 15.31 23.92 -5.40
C THR A 161 15.61 24.93 -4.31
N ALA A 162 15.98 26.16 -4.71
CA ALA A 162 16.12 27.25 -3.76
C ALA A 162 14.75 27.66 -3.22
N VAL A 163 14.61 27.65 -1.91
CA VAL A 163 13.41 28.14 -1.20
C VAL A 163 13.71 29.51 -0.64
N ALA A 164 13.07 30.52 -1.22
CA ALA A 164 13.32 31.91 -0.88
C ALA A 164 12.77 32.26 0.52
N LEU A 165 13.41 33.24 1.17
CA LEU A 165 12.93 33.82 2.41
C LEU A 165 11.49 34.33 2.25
N LYS A 166 10.61 33.95 3.16
CA LYS A 166 9.23 34.44 3.29
C LYS A 166 8.90 34.69 4.76
N ALA A 167 9.27 35.86 5.25
CA ALA A 167 9.20 36.21 6.65
C ALA A 167 7.78 36.56 7.12
N SER A 168 6.80 36.68 6.26
CA SER A 168 5.43 37.02 6.65
C SER A 168 4.40 36.42 5.71
N VAL A 169 3.24 36.02 6.27
CA VAL A 169 2.04 35.65 5.51
C VAL A 169 0.84 36.38 6.10
N ALA A 170 -0.07 36.78 5.21
CA ALA A 170 -1.31 37.43 5.60
C ALA A 170 -2.46 36.97 4.71
N ALA A 171 -3.53 36.49 5.33
CA ALA A 171 -4.77 36.17 4.63
C ALA A 171 -5.95 36.22 5.63
N ASN A 172 -7.14 36.59 5.12
CA ASN A 172 -8.38 36.55 5.92
C ASN A 172 -8.33 37.35 7.23
N GLY A 173 -7.55 38.44 7.26
CA GLY A 173 -7.38 39.30 8.45
C GLY A 173 -6.46 38.72 9.52
N VAL A 174 -5.80 37.59 9.25
CA VAL A 174 -4.74 37.00 10.07
C VAL A 174 -3.40 37.33 9.42
N THR A 175 -2.44 37.78 10.22
CA THR A 175 -1.06 38.00 9.79
C THR A 175 -0.13 37.28 10.75
N VAL A 176 0.80 36.50 10.20
CA VAL A 176 1.90 35.90 10.97
C VAL A 176 3.23 36.32 10.37
N ARG A 177 4.14 36.77 11.21
CA ARG A 177 5.51 37.15 10.85
C ARG A 177 6.51 36.31 11.61
N SER A 178 7.62 36.00 10.98
CA SER A 178 8.80 35.42 11.61
C SER A 178 9.94 36.45 11.65
N THR A 179 10.72 36.44 12.73
CA THR A 179 11.95 37.21 12.87
C THR A 179 13.05 36.30 13.37
N VAL A 180 14.16 36.23 12.65
CA VAL A 180 15.33 35.42 13.01
C VAL A 180 16.37 36.29 13.67
N ARG A 181 16.95 35.82 14.79
CA ARG A 181 18.13 36.40 15.47
C ARG A 181 19.06 35.29 15.88
N GLY A 182 20.21 35.18 15.21
CA GLY A 182 21.09 34.02 15.34
C GLY A 182 20.37 32.72 14.95
N THR A 183 20.38 31.74 15.84
CA THR A 183 19.69 30.46 15.67
C THR A 183 18.23 30.49 16.15
N ASN A 184 17.74 31.60 16.70
CA ASN A 184 16.39 31.70 17.20
C ASN A 184 15.41 32.28 16.16
N VAL A 185 14.18 31.79 16.15
CA VAL A 185 13.07 32.36 15.39
C VAL A 185 11.96 32.80 16.36
N THR A 186 11.38 33.96 16.10
CA THR A 186 10.22 34.47 16.81
C THR A 186 9.05 34.58 15.85
N PHE A 187 7.94 33.95 16.16
CA PHE A 187 6.68 34.07 15.42
C PHE A 187 5.76 35.06 16.11
N THR A 188 5.23 36.02 15.36
CA THR A 188 4.23 36.98 15.85
C THR A 188 2.97 36.84 15.02
N ALA A 189 1.89 36.36 15.65
CA ALA A 189 0.57 36.26 15.04
C ALA A 189 -0.34 37.40 15.47
N THR A 190 -1.06 38.01 14.54
CA THR A 190 -2.05 39.06 14.78
C THR A 190 -3.34 38.79 14.04
N MET A 191 -4.48 39.16 14.62
CA MET A 191 -5.79 39.14 13.98
C MET A 191 -6.41 40.54 14.01
N ASN A 192 -7.01 40.95 12.91
CA ASN A 192 -7.87 42.16 12.90
C ASN A 192 -9.26 41.84 13.48
N ALA A 193 -10.11 42.84 13.66
CA ALA A 193 -11.43 42.69 14.26
C ALA A 193 -12.35 41.69 13.52
N ALA A 194 -12.27 41.69 12.20
CA ALA A 194 -13.06 40.78 11.36
C ALA A 194 -12.58 39.32 11.52
N ALA A 195 -11.26 39.10 11.57
CA ALA A 195 -10.68 37.79 11.81
C ALA A 195 -11.01 37.26 13.20
N LEU A 196 -11.01 38.11 14.24
CA LEU A 196 -11.41 37.74 15.60
C LEU A 196 -12.85 37.23 15.65
N LYS A 197 -13.78 37.84 14.91
CA LYS A 197 -15.16 37.36 14.79
C LYS A 197 -15.22 36.02 14.03
N ARG A 198 -14.56 35.96 12.86
CA ARG A 198 -14.58 34.80 11.97
C ARG A 198 -13.96 33.54 12.58
N PHE A 199 -12.88 33.71 13.31
CA PHE A 199 -12.13 32.61 13.94
C PHE A 199 -12.34 32.54 15.47
N LYS A 200 -13.49 33.00 15.97
CA LYS A 200 -13.83 32.94 17.41
C LYS A 200 -13.68 31.52 17.92
N GLY A 201 -12.87 31.32 18.96
CA GLY A 201 -12.57 30.00 19.55
C GLY A 201 -11.65 29.10 18.71
N LYS A 202 -11.20 29.56 17.54
CA LYS A 202 -10.20 28.86 16.74
C LYS A 202 -8.80 29.39 17.04
N LYS A 203 -7.80 28.50 16.95
CA LYS A 203 -6.40 28.85 17.20
C LYS A 203 -5.65 29.10 15.91
N ILE A 204 -4.65 29.98 15.94
CA ILE A 204 -3.63 30.09 14.92
C ILE A 204 -2.56 29.04 15.26
N THR A 205 -2.26 28.14 14.34
CA THR A 205 -1.17 27.17 14.46
C THR A 205 -0.06 27.52 13.50
N VAL A 206 1.17 27.34 13.94
CA VAL A 206 2.38 27.42 13.11
C VAL A 206 3.06 26.06 13.24
N THR A 207 3.09 25.32 12.18
CA THR A 207 3.57 23.91 12.16
C THR A 207 4.81 23.82 11.28
N PRO A 208 5.95 23.34 11.77
CA PRO A 208 7.13 23.12 10.95
C PRO A 208 6.86 22.01 9.92
N VAL A 209 7.37 22.21 8.72
CA VAL A 209 7.32 21.23 7.62
C VAL A 209 8.73 21.06 7.08
N THR A 210 9.33 19.90 7.33
CA THR A 210 10.67 19.54 6.85
C THR A 210 10.51 18.40 5.84
N ASP A 211 11.06 18.58 4.64
CA ASP A 211 10.96 17.63 3.53
C ASP A 211 9.51 17.13 3.24
N GLY A 212 8.53 18.05 3.37
CA GLY A 212 7.11 17.75 3.16
C GLY A 212 6.39 17.13 4.36
N THR A 213 7.10 16.75 5.42
CA THR A 213 6.53 16.16 6.63
C THR A 213 6.18 17.22 7.66
N ALA A 214 4.92 17.27 8.09
CA ALA A 214 4.46 18.17 9.13
C ALA A 214 4.87 17.66 10.52
N GLY A 215 5.52 18.54 11.30
CA GLY A 215 5.88 18.28 12.67
C GLY A 215 4.79 18.71 13.67
N THR A 216 5.16 18.80 14.95
CA THR A 216 4.28 19.31 16.00
C THR A 216 4.15 20.84 15.90
N PRO A 217 2.93 21.43 16.05
CA PRO A 217 2.76 22.86 16.03
C PRO A 217 3.59 23.57 17.10
N VAL A 218 4.39 24.55 16.69
CA VAL A 218 5.25 25.35 17.58
C VAL A 218 4.56 26.61 18.11
N MET A 219 3.44 27.01 17.51
CA MET A 219 2.56 28.08 18.00
C MET A 219 1.11 27.57 17.96
N ASN A 220 0.38 27.86 19.03
CA ASN A 220 -1.04 27.53 19.15
C ASN A 220 -1.77 28.70 19.87
N ALA A 221 -2.11 29.73 19.10
CA ALA A 221 -2.56 31.02 19.60
C ALA A 221 -4.06 31.24 19.35
N GLY A 222 -4.80 31.69 20.36
CA GLY A 222 -6.24 32.00 20.27
C GLY A 222 -6.61 33.46 20.54
N VAL A 223 -5.63 34.37 20.61
CA VAL A 223 -5.81 35.77 21.01
C VAL A 223 -5.40 36.75 19.92
N ARG A 224 -5.78 38.03 20.10
CA ARG A 224 -5.54 39.10 19.12
C ARG A 224 -4.07 39.27 18.70
N LYS A 225 -3.14 39.04 19.64
CA LYS A 225 -1.69 39.07 19.39
C LYS A 225 -1.02 38.02 20.27
N THR A 226 -0.20 37.18 19.63
CA THR A 226 0.64 36.18 20.33
C THR A 226 2.05 36.22 19.75
N VAL A 227 3.02 36.08 20.66
CA VAL A 227 4.44 35.99 20.32
C VAL A 227 4.96 34.67 20.87
N THR A 228 5.55 33.85 20.01
CA THR A 228 6.21 32.60 20.43
C THR A 228 7.65 32.65 19.95
N LYS A 229 8.58 32.41 20.87
CA LYS A 229 10.02 32.33 20.56
C LYS A 229 10.47 30.88 20.65
N LEU A 230 11.11 30.38 19.60
CA LEU A 230 11.80 29.09 19.60
C LEU A 230 13.28 29.30 19.94
N ALA A 231 13.83 28.41 20.77
CA ALA A 231 15.24 28.46 21.15
C ALA A 231 16.17 28.10 19.98
N ILE A 232 15.69 27.27 19.04
CA ILE A 232 16.47 26.80 17.89
C ILE A 232 15.59 26.88 16.66
N LEU A 233 16.07 27.55 15.60
CA LEU A 233 15.50 27.51 14.27
C LEU A 233 15.92 26.19 13.62
N ALA A 234 14.97 25.34 13.29
CA ALA A 234 15.26 24.16 12.48
C ALA A 234 15.69 24.61 11.06
N GLU A 235 16.83 24.15 10.62
CA GLU A 235 17.34 24.43 9.28
C GLU A 235 16.49 23.70 8.22
N ASN A 236 16.45 24.26 7.01
CA ASN A 236 15.75 23.69 5.86
C ASN A 236 14.24 23.43 6.14
N THR A 237 13.61 24.27 6.97
CA THR A 237 12.23 24.08 7.40
C THR A 237 11.38 25.27 6.96
N SER A 238 10.26 24.97 6.32
CA SER A 238 9.13 25.90 6.16
C SER A 238 8.14 25.71 7.32
N TYR A 239 7.27 26.70 7.50
CA TYR A 239 6.26 26.66 8.56
C TYR A 239 4.88 26.94 7.99
N GLU A 240 3.99 25.95 8.02
CA GLU A 240 2.60 26.10 7.62
C GLU A 240 1.84 26.88 8.69
N VAL A 241 1.08 27.87 8.27
CA VAL A 241 0.24 28.70 9.14
C VAL A 241 -1.22 28.41 8.83
N LYS A 242 -1.97 28.00 9.86
CA LYS A 242 -3.43 27.80 9.80
C LYS A 242 -4.16 28.66 10.83
N ALA A 243 -5.41 29.04 10.53
CA ALA A 243 -6.38 29.56 11.49
C ALA A 243 -7.56 28.57 11.55
N GLY A 244 -7.65 27.81 12.63
CA GLY A 244 -8.45 26.59 12.69
C GLY A 244 -7.99 25.60 11.63
N THR A 245 -8.88 25.17 10.75
CA THR A 245 -8.55 24.28 9.60
C THR A 245 -8.09 25.01 8.34
N ARG A 246 -8.22 26.35 8.30
CA ARG A 246 -7.96 27.14 7.11
C ARG A 246 -6.48 27.50 6.99
N VAL A 247 -5.87 27.16 5.88
CA VAL A 247 -4.50 27.56 5.55
C VAL A 247 -4.44 29.07 5.30
N ILE A 248 -3.51 29.74 5.94
CA ILE A 248 -3.19 31.17 5.79
C ILE A 248 -2.01 31.31 4.83
N GLY A 249 -1.07 30.40 4.88
CA GLY A 249 0.10 30.36 4.00
C GLY A 249 1.30 29.69 4.66
N THR A 250 2.46 29.81 4.02
CA THR A 250 3.71 29.20 4.48
C THR A 250 4.73 30.30 4.75
N LEU A 251 5.42 30.24 5.89
CA LEU A 251 6.58 31.05 6.24
C LEU A 251 7.87 30.30 5.93
N VAL A 252 8.89 31.02 5.51
CA VAL A 252 10.27 30.51 5.35
C VAL A 252 11.17 31.49 6.08
N PRO A 253 11.47 31.29 7.37
CA PRO A 253 12.24 32.24 8.20
C PRO A 253 13.66 32.47 7.72
N LYS A 254 14.29 31.48 7.08
CA LYS A 254 15.61 31.54 6.48
C LYS A 254 15.56 30.88 5.10
N ALA A 255 16.10 31.53 4.07
CA ALA A 255 16.24 30.89 2.76
C ALA A 255 17.11 29.66 2.85
N TYR A 256 16.73 28.60 2.13
CA TYR A 256 17.47 27.34 2.11
C TYR A 256 17.34 26.64 0.75
N THR A 257 18.12 25.61 0.54
CA THR A 257 18.01 24.74 -0.63
C THR A 257 17.32 23.45 -0.21
N GLN A 258 16.20 23.13 -0.85
CA GLN A 258 15.46 21.90 -0.62
C GLN A 258 15.89 20.84 -1.62
N GLY A 259 16.15 19.63 -1.11
CA GLY A 259 16.62 18.50 -1.91
C GLY A 259 18.13 18.60 -2.19
N VAL A 260 18.61 17.70 -3.02
CA VAL A 260 19.97 17.65 -3.50
C VAL A 260 19.99 17.65 -5.03
N ASN A 261 21.04 18.18 -5.64
CA ASN A 261 21.23 18.01 -7.08
C ASN A 261 21.65 16.55 -7.33
N VAL A 262 20.83 15.84 -8.08
CA VAL A 262 21.19 14.49 -8.53
C VAL A 262 21.72 14.58 -9.95
N THR A 263 22.90 14.04 -10.18
CA THR A 263 23.50 13.92 -11.50
C THR A 263 23.45 12.49 -11.98
N PHE A 264 23.13 12.31 -13.23
CA PHE A 264 22.94 11.00 -13.87
C PHE A 264 24.06 10.76 -14.88
N PRO A 265 24.63 9.54 -14.91
CA PRO A 265 25.57 9.17 -15.98
C PRO A 265 24.85 9.09 -17.33
N SER A 266 25.57 9.25 -18.43
CA SER A 266 25.09 8.86 -19.75
C SER A 266 24.98 7.35 -19.79
N LEU A 267 23.77 6.83 -19.54
CA LEU A 267 23.51 5.41 -19.34
C LEU A 267 22.19 5.03 -20.00
N PRO A 268 22.19 4.10 -21.00
CA PRO A 268 20.96 3.64 -21.62
C PRO A 268 20.00 3.01 -20.61
N ILE A 269 18.71 3.33 -20.75
CA ILE A 269 17.63 2.72 -19.95
C ILE A 269 17.30 1.34 -20.53
N LYS A 270 17.25 0.32 -19.66
CA LYS A 270 16.80 -1.04 -19.97
C LYS A 270 15.52 -1.31 -19.20
N VAL A 271 14.41 -1.52 -19.90
CA VAL A 271 13.10 -1.75 -19.27
C VAL A 271 12.87 -3.23 -19.07
N ALA A 272 12.73 -3.67 -17.83
CA ALA A 272 12.29 -5.01 -17.48
C ALA A 272 10.77 -5.01 -17.27
N TYR A 273 10.06 -5.86 -18.02
CA TYR A 273 8.60 -5.99 -17.94
C TYR A 273 8.16 -7.45 -17.77
N ARG A 274 6.92 -7.66 -17.38
CA ARG A 274 6.36 -8.98 -17.11
C ARG A 274 6.07 -9.74 -18.41
N SER A 275 6.66 -10.93 -18.55
CA SER A 275 6.51 -11.79 -19.74
C SER A 275 5.16 -12.49 -19.86
N GLY A 276 4.46 -12.70 -18.73
CA GLY A 276 3.16 -13.38 -18.68
C GLY A 276 2.01 -12.43 -18.41
N ASN A 277 0.78 -12.98 -18.32
CA ASN A 277 -0.41 -12.25 -17.90
C ASN A 277 -0.32 -11.89 -16.42
N SER A 278 -0.12 -10.62 -16.13
CA SER A 278 0.19 -10.07 -14.82
C SER A 278 -0.81 -9.01 -14.41
N GLY A 279 -1.46 -9.20 -13.27
CA GLY A 279 -2.31 -8.17 -12.69
C GLY A 279 -1.53 -6.92 -12.25
N THR A 280 -0.26 -7.06 -11.86
CA THR A 280 0.63 -5.92 -11.61
C THR A 280 0.82 -5.07 -12.87
N THR A 281 1.03 -5.73 -14.04
CA THR A 281 1.04 -5.05 -15.36
C THR A 281 -0.28 -4.34 -15.62
N ASN A 282 -1.41 -4.99 -15.34
CA ASN A 282 -2.74 -4.42 -15.53
C ASN A 282 -2.91 -3.12 -14.74
N ASN A 283 -2.62 -3.13 -13.44
CA ASN A 283 -2.74 -1.94 -12.57
C ASN A 283 -1.77 -0.83 -13.00
N PHE A 284 -0.54 -1.18 -13.34
CA PHE A 284 0.46 -0.22 -13.83
C PHE A 284 0.02 0.42 -15.15
N ALA A 285 -0.39 -0.38 -16.14
CA ALA A 285 -0.88 0.11 -17.42
C ALA A 285 -2.17 0.93 -17.27
N ASN A 286 -3.06 0.56 -16.34
CA ASN A 286 -4.26 1.33 -16.04
C ASN A 286 -3.93 2.72 -15.50
N TYR A 287 -2.99 2.82 -14.56
CA TYR A 287 -2.49 4.12 -14.09
C TYR A 287 -1.94 4.97 -15.25
N LEU A 288 -1.08 4.39 -16.08
CA LEU A 288 -0.47 5.09 -17.20
C LEU A 288 -1.50 5.56 -18.23
N ASN A 289 -2.46 4.71 -18.59
CA ASN A 289 -3.51 5.04 -19.55
C ASN A 289 -4.47 6.13 -19.01
N LYS A 290 -4.87 6.03 -17.74
CA LYS A 290 -5.81 6.99 -17.13
C LYS A 290 -5.20 8.37 -16.90
N GLU A 291 -3.94 8.42 -16.48
CA GLU A 291 -3.29 9.68 -16.14
C GLU A 291 -2.55 10.32 -17.32
N PHE A 292 -2.07 9.52 -18.27
CA PHE A 292 -1.25 9.96 -19.41
C PHE A 292 -1.73 9.38 -20.75
N PRO A 293 -3.02 9.56 -21.14
CA PRO A 293 -3.63 8.90 -22.31
C PRO A 293 -3.01 9.31 -23.63
N THR A 294 -2.31 10.44 -23.70
CA THR A 294 -1.59 10.90 -24.89
C THR A 294 -0.25 10.20 -25.10
N ILE A 295 0.32 9.60 -24.04
CA ILE A 295 1.56 8.84 -24.07
C ILE A 295 1.24 7.34 -24.07
N TRP A 296 0.40 6.91 -23.15
CA TRP A 296 -0.01 5.51 -23.00
C TRP A 296 -1.40 5.31 -23.61
N THR A 297 -1.45 5.20 -24.93
CA THR A 297 -2.69 5.24 -25.73
C THR A 297 -3.50 3.93 -25.73
N LYS A 298 -2.89 2.81 -25.33
CA LYS A 298 -3.56 1.50 -25.32
C LYS A 298 -4.33 1.29 -24.01
N ALA A 299 -5.45 0.58 -24.13
CA ALA A 299 -6.21 0.13 -22.98
C ALA A 299 -5.39 -0.80 -22.07
N THR A 300 -5.78 -0.88 -20.79
CA THR A 300 -5.11 -1.77 -19.84
C THR A 300 -5.23 -3.25 -20.26
N SER A 301 -4.18 -4.02 -19.99
CA SER A 301 -4.12 -5.46 -20.22
C SER A 301 -3.19 -6.12 -19.21
N ASP A 302 -3.43 -7.39 -18.90
CA ASP A 302 -2.51 -8.22 -18.11
C ASP A 302 -1.20 -8.49 -18.88
N ALA A 303 -1.25 -8.48 -20.23
CA ALA A 303 -0.09 -8.66 -21.11
C ALA A 303 0.53 -7.30 -21.47
N TYR A 304 1.80 -7.09 -21.07
CA TYR A 304 2.50 -5.83 -21.30
C TYR A 304 2.56 -5.43 -22.77
N GLY A 305 2.86 -6.39 -23.68
CA GLY A 305 2.91 -6.12 -25.12
C GLY A 305 1.57 -5.67 -25.71
N THR A 306 0.45 -6.13 -25.15
CA THR A 306 -0.90 -5.67 -25.54
C THR A 306 -1.19 -4.26 -25.03
N ALA A 307 -0.76 -3.94 -23.81
CA ALA A 307 -0.93 -2.62 -23.20
C ALA A 307 0.08 -1.58 -23.72
N PHE A 308 1.19 -2.01 -24.33
CA PHE A 308 2.25 -1.11 -24.80
C PHE A 308 1.74 -0.18 -25.93
N PRO A 309 2.03 1.13 -25.89
CA PRO A 309 1.40 2.13 -26.75
C PRO A 309 1.89 2.11 -28.21
N GLY A 310 2.89 1.31 -28.53
CA GLY A 310 3.47 1.19 -29.88
C GLY A 310 3.86 -0.24 -30.22
N THR A 311 4.98 -0.38 -30.91
CA THR A 311 5.66 -1.67 -31.12
C THR A 311 6.78 -1.79 -30.10
N LEU A 312 6.82 -2.90 -29.36
CA LEU A 312 7.90 -3.15 -28.41
C LEU A 312 9.26 -3.18 -29.13
N PRO A 313 10.27 -2.44 -28.63
CA PRO A 313 11.62 -2.50 -29.18
C PRO A 313 12.19 -3.93 -29.12
N THR A 314 12.93 -4.31 -30.16
CA THR A 314 13.58 -5.62 -30.27
C THR A 314 15.10 -5.54 -30.17
N ASP A 315 15.64 -4.37 -29.85
CA ASP A 315 17.07 -4.05 -29.73
C ASP A 315 17.70 -4.50 -28.39
N GLY A 316 16.95 -5.19 -27.54
CA GLY A 316 17.40 -5.67 -26.24
C GLY A 316 17.22 -4.65 -25.10
N THR A 317 16.69 -3.46 -25.39
CA THR A 317 16.40 -2.46 -24.33
C THR A 317 15.13 -2.80 -23.52
N PHE A 318 14.25 -3.63 -24.07
CA PHE A 318 13.05 -4.15 -23.39
C PHE A 318 13.16 -5.65 -23.16
N GLN A 319 13.12 -6.09 -21.90
CA GLN A 319 13.29 -7.49 -21.50
C GLN A 319 12.06 -8.04 -20.81
N ALA A 320 11.55 -9.16 -21.33
CA ALA A 320 10.40 -9.88 -20.78
C ALA A 320 10.86 -10.87 -19.70
N LEU A 321 10.43 -10.71 -18.45
CA LEU A 321 10.84 -11.54 -17.32
C LEU A 321 9.64 -12.07 -16.53
N SER A 322 9.80 -13.27 -15.95
CA SER A 322 8.76 -13.96 -15.21
C SER A 322 8.63 -13.42 -13.78
N GLY A 323 7.42 -13.05 -13.40
CA GLY A 323 7.10 -12.65 -12.01
C GLY A 323 7.74 -11.34 -11.57
N ASN A 324 7.39 -10.90 -10.37
CA ASN A 324 8.10 -9.79 -9.71
C ASN A 324 9.56 -10.16 -9.43
N ASP A 325 9.85 -11.43 -9.14
CA ASP A 325 11.22 -11.94 -8.97
C ASP A 325 12.08 -11.70 -10.20
N GLY A 326 11.62 -12.14 -11.37
CA GLY A 326 12.39 -12.05 -12.60
C GLY A 326 12.74 -10.61 -12.97
N VAL A 327 11.74 -9.70 -12.93
CA VAL A 327 11.98 -8.29 -13.26
C VAL A 327 12.88 -7.59 -12.25
N SER A 328 12.76 -7.90 -10.95
CA SER A 328 13.59 -7.32 -9.91
C SER A 328 15.01 -7.88 -9.93
N ASN A 329 15.19 -9.18 -10.19
CA ASN A 329 16.51 -9.79 -10.38
C ASN A 329 17.24 -9.17 -11.59
N TYR A 330 16.53 -8.97 -12.70
CA TYR A 330 17.12 -8.32 -13.86
C TYR A 330 17.64 -6.91 -13.54
N VAL A 331 16.86 -6.11 -12.80
CA VAL A 331 17.31 -4.78 -12.38
C VAL A 331 18.53 -4.85 -11.47
N ARG A 332 18.56 -5.79 -10.51
CA ARG A 332 19.73 -6.01 -9.64
C ARG A 332 21.00 -6.32 -10.46
N ASP A 333 20.86 -7.10 -11.52
CA ASP A 333 22.01 -7.64 -12.26
C ASP A 333 22.43 -6.75 -13.45
N ASN A 334 21.60 -5.76 -13.85
CA ASN A 334 21.85 -4.92 -15.01
C ASN A 334 21.87 -3.43 -14.67
N ASN A 335 23.04 -2.80 -14.81
CA ASN A 335 23.14 -1.36 -14.71
C ASN A 335 22.33 -0.65 -15.79
N GLY A 336 21.60 0.42 -15.43
CA GLY A 336 20.66 1.17 -16.27
C GLY A 336 19.27 0.56 -16.34
N ALA A 337 19.02 -0.56 -15.67
CA ALA A 337 17.71 -1.19 -15.71
C ALA A 337 16.67 -0.52 -14.80
N VAL A 338 15.40 -0.58 -15.24
CA VAL A 338 14.22 -0.08 -14.55
C VAL A 338 13.08 -1.10 -14.68
N THR A 339 12.24 -1.19 -13.65
CA THR A 339 11.05 -2.05 -13.65
C THR A 339 9.92 -1.46 -12.80
N TYR A 340 8.75 -2.04 -12.94
CA TYR A 340 7.62 -1.88 -12.01
C TYR A 340 7.39 -3.21 -11.28
N ALA A 341 7.37 -3.18 -9.97
CA ALA A 341 7.16 -4.37 -9.14
C ALA A 341 6.54 -3.99 -7.80
N GLU A 342 5.97 -4.97 -7.12
CA GLU A 342 5.56 -4.82 -5.73
C GLU A 342 6.80 -4.51 -4.86
N LEU A 343 6.63 -3.62 -3.86
CA LEU A 343 7.74 -3.00 -3.13
C LEU A 343 8.64 -4.00 -2.42
N SER A 344 8.11 -5.11 -1.87
CA SER A 344 8.93 -6.09 -1.15
C SER A 344 10.02 -6.69 -2.03
N PHE A 345 9.72 -6.97 -3.30
CA PHE A 345 10.68 -7.51 -4.26
C PHE A 345 11.83 -6.54 -4.57
N LEU A 346 11.58 -5.24 -4.50
CA LEU A 346 12.60 -4.21 -4.69
C LEU A 346 13.49 -4.06 -3.45
N THR A 347 12.86 -4.05 -2.27
CA THR A 347 13.57 -3.88 -0.98
C THR A 347 14.43 -5.08 -0.62
N GLU A 348 13.94 -6.30 -0.85
CA GLU A 348 14.70 -7.54 -0.63
C GLU A 348 15.98 -7.60 -1.45
N ARG A 349 16.02 -6.92 -2.60
CA ARG A 349 17.17 -6.86 -3.51
C ARG A 349 18.00 -5.61 -3.37
N ASN A 350 17.68 -4.76 -2.37
CA ASN A 350 18.34 -3.46 -2.14
C ASN A 350 18.35 -2.56 -3.40
N LEU A 351 17.29 -2.59 -4.20
CA LEU A 351 17.16 -1.75 -5.38
C LEU A 351 16.80 -0.32 -4.98
N GLY A 352 17.28 0.66 -5.76
CA GLY A 352 16.70 2.00 -5.75
C GLY A 352 15.26 1.97 -6.22
N TYR A 353 14.40 2.80 -5.63
CA TYR A 353 13.04 3.03 -6.14
C TYR A 353 12.71 4.51 -6.14
N ALA A 354 12.03 4.96 -7.19
CA ALA A 354 11.76 6.38 -7.41
C ALA A 354 10.63 6.89 -6.51
N LYS A 355 10.75 8.15 -6.09
CA LYS A 355 9.58 8.93 -5.66
C LYS A 355 8.80 9.35 -6.89
N VAL A 356 7.48 9.18 -6.86
CA VAL A 356 6.60 9.55 -7.98
C VAL A 356 5.69 10.71 -7.57
N THR A 357 5.49 11.67 -8.50
CA THR A 357 4.60 12.80 -8.26
C THR A 357 3.16 12.34 -8.15
N ASN A 358 2.47 12.75 -7.09
CA ASN A 358 1.03 12.54 -6.92
C ASN A 358 0.18 13.72 -7.43
N ALA A 359 -1.15 13.62 -7.33
CA ALA A 359 -2.08 14.66 -7.75
C ALA A 359 -1.95 15.98 -6.96
N ALA A 360 -1.38 15.94 -5.75
CA ALA A 360 -1.05 17.13 -4.96
C ALA A 360 0.29 17.79 -5.37
N GLY A 361 0.96 17.28 -6.41
CA GLY A 361 2.25 17.79 -6.90
C GLY A 361 3.43 17.44 -5.98
N LYS A 362 3.31 16.42 -5.14
CA LYS A 362 4.37 15.97 -4.22
C LYS A 362 5.05 14.71 -4.73
N TYR A 363 6.38 14.67 -4.60
CA TYR A 363 7.15 13.45 -4.83
C TYR A 363 7.05 12.54 -3.62
N VAL A 364 6.37 11.41 -3.77
CA VAL A 364 6.10 10.45 -2.69
C VAL A 364 6.82 9.14 -2.98
N ALA A 365 7.53 8.62 -1.99
CA ALA A 365 8.12 7.29 -2.07
C ALA A 365 7.03 6.21 -1.89
N PRO A 366 7.15 5.05 -2.58
CA PRO A 366 6.30 3.91 -2.29
C PRO A 366 6.59 3.41 -0.86
N SER A 367 5.54 3.28 -0.07
CA SER A 367 5.56 2.65 1.25
C SER A 367 4.16 2.14 1.62
N PRO A 368 4.04 1.25 2.61
CA PRO A 368 2.73 0.84 3.13
C PRO A 368 1.86 2.02 3.55
N GLU A 369 2.44 3.02 4.22
CA GLU A 369 1.73 4.20 4.72
C GLU A 369 1.26 5.10 3.58
N SER A 370 2.12 5.36 2.59
CA SER A 370 1.76 6.19 1.43
C SER A 370 0.74 5.50 0.51
N SER A 371 0.79 4.17 0.43
CA SER A 371 -0.21 3.35 -0.24
C SER A 371 -1.55 3.40 0.51
N ALA A 372 -1.56 3.27 1.85
CA ALA A 372 -2.77 3.33 2.67
C ALA A 372 -3.53 4.65 2.46
N LYS A 373 -2.82 5.78 2.26
CA LYS A 373 -3.42 7.07 1.93
C LYS A 373 -4.19 7.07 0.60
N ASN A 374 -3.67 6.38 -0.40
CA ASN A 374 -4.36 6.23 -1.68
C ASN A 374 -5.55 5.27 -1.56
N LEU A 375 -5.35 4.12 -0.92
CA LEU A 375 -6.39 3.10 -0.76
C LEU A 375 -7.58 3.57 0.07
N SER A 376 -7.37 4.48 1.03
CA SER A 376 -8.45 5.02 1.88
C SER A 376 -9.49 5.86 1.12
N VAL A 377 -9.21 6.24 -0.11
CA VAL A 377 -10.10 7.03 -1.00
C VAL A 377 -10.45 6.28 -2.30
N ALA A 378 -10.21 4.98 -2.34
CA ALA A 378 -10.61 4.13 -3.45
C ALA A 378 -12.09 3.77 -3.36
N ASP A 379 -12.76 3.64 -4.50
CA ASP A 379 -14.13 3.17 -4.58
C ASP A 379 -14.18 1.63 -4.51
N VAL A 380 -15.15 1.10 -3.78
CA VAL A 380 -15.33 -0.36 -3.64
C VAL A 380 -16.74 -0.76 -4.04
N ALA A 381 -16.83 -1.54 -5.10
CA ALA A 381 -18.12 -2.06 -5.57
C ALA A 381 -18.71 -3.12 -4.61
N THR A 382 -19.97 -3.43 -4.79
CA THR A 382 -20.68 -4.42 -3.95
C THR A 382 -20.17 -5.85 -4.14
N ASP A 383 -19.54 -6.14 -5.28
CA ASP A 383 -18.89 -7.42 -5.59
C ASP A 383 -17.44 -7.52 -5.09
N GLY A 384 -16.95 -6.49 -4.38
CA GLY A 384 -15.61 -6.42 -3.82
C GLY A 384 -14.54 -5.86 -4.77
N VAL A 385 -14.90 -5.52 -6.01
CA VAL A 385 -13.95 -4.92 -6.95
C VAL A 385 -13.61 -3.49 -6.53
N VAL A 386 -12.33 -3.18 -6.48
CA VAL A 386 -11.78 -1.88 -6.06
C VAL A 386 -11.36 -1.07 -7.28
N THR A 387 -11.79 0.18 -7.33
CA THR A 387 -11.34 1.17 -8.30
C THR A 387 -10.44 2.19 -7.60
N LEU A 388 -9.16 2.23 -8.00
CA LEU A 388 -8.18 3.15 -7.41
C LEU A 388 -8.42 4.59 -7.86
N ASN A 389 -8.27 5.52 -6.91
CA ASN A 389 -8.38 6.96 -7.18
C ASN A 389 -7.00 7.57 -7.41
N TYR A 390 -6.60 7.73 -8.67
CA TYR A 390 -5.32 8.36 -9.04
C TYR A 390 -5.27 9.88 -8.78
N LYS A 391 -6.43 10.50 -8.51
CA LYS A 391 -6.56 11.93 -8.16
C LYS A 391 -6.62 12.18 -6.65
N ALA A 392 -6.19 11.22 -5.83
CA ALA A 392 -6.12 11.41 -4.38
C ALA A 392 -5.34 12.68 -4.01
N THR A 393 -5.94 13.55 -3.20
CA THR A 393 -5.41 14.87 -2.87
C THR A 393 -4.54 14.91 -1.61
N ASP A 394 -4.44 13.80 -0.87
CA ASP A 394 -3.52 13.71 0.27
C ASP A 394 -2.07 13.85 -0.22
N PRO A 395 -1.30 14.83 0.28
CA PRO A 395 0.07 15.08 -0.19
C PRO A 395 1.04 13.92 0.09
N ALA A 396 0.70 13.00 0.99
CA ALA A 396 1.49 11.81 1.28
C ALA A 396 1.02 10.55 0.54
N SER A 397 0.00 10.66 -0.34
CA SER A 397 -0.52 9.53 -1.11
C SER A 397 0.42 9.12 -2.24
N TYR A 398 0.84 7.86 -2.28
CA TYR A 398 1.60 7.32 -3.42
C TYR A 398 0.63 6.96 -4.57
N PRO A 399 0.92 7.33 -5.84
CA PRO A 399 -0.09 7.25 -6.89
C PRO A 399 -0.24 5.88 -7.54
N ILE A 400 0.76 4.99 -7.50
CA ILE A 400 0.77 3.72 -8.24
C ILE A 400 0.61 2.55 -7.28
N ASN A 401 -0.62 2.05 -7.15
CA ASN A 401 -0.95 0.99 -6.22
C ASN A 401 -1.66 -0.17 -6.92
N ALA A 402 -1.79 -1.29 -6.21
CA ALA A 402 -2.65 -2.40 -6.58
C ALA A 402 -3.42 -2.92 -5.37
N ILE A 403 -4.57 -3.53 -5.66
CA ILE A 403 -5.26 -4.45 -4.76
C ILE A 403 -5.08 -5.86 -5.33
N SER A 404 -4.75 -6.79 -4.45
CA SER A 404 -4.65 -8.20 -4.80
C SER A 404 -5.79 -8.98 -4.16
N TYR A 405 -6.45 -9.78 -4.97
CA TYR A 405 -7.66 -10.50 -4.62
C TYR A 405 -7.39 -12.00 -4.44
N GLY A 406 -8.13 -12.61 -3.54
CA GLY A 406 -8.42 -14.02 -3.55
C GLY A 406 -9.68 -14.31 -4.37
N LEU A 407 -9.61 -15.28 -5.27
CA LEU A 407 -10.78 -15.85 -5.95
C LEU A 407 -11.23 -17.08 -5.17
N ALA A 408 -12.50 -17.16 -4.81
CA ALA A 408 -13.04 -18.28 -4.05
C ALA A 408 -14.46 -18.65 -4.52
N ASN A 409 -14.80 -19.95 -4.43
CA ASN A 409 -16.12 -20.46 -4.79
C ASN A 409 -17.18 -20.08 -3.75
N THR A 410 -18.37 -19.73 -4.23
CA THR A 410 -19.54 -19.52 -3.35
C THR A 410 -20.26 -20.83 -3.05
N ALA A 411 -20.13 -21.87 -3.88
CA ALA A 411 -20.73 -23.17 -3.63
C ALA A 411 -20.20 -23.82 -2.32
N ALA A 412 -21.10 -24.37 -1.54
CA ALA A 412 -20.78 -24.99 -0.25
C ALA A 412 -19.91 -26.25 -0.43
N SER A 413 -18.78 -26.30 0.28
CA SER A 413 -17.89 -27.47 0.36
C SER A 413 -16.95 -27.34 1.56
N ALA A 414 -16.34 -28.45 1.98
CA ALA A 414 -15.30 -28.43 3.03
C ALA A 414 -14.12 -27.52 2.63
N LYS A 415 -13.69 -27.55 1.36
CA LYS A 415 -12.62 -26.70 0.84
C LYS A 415 -13.02 -25.22 0.84
N ALA A 416 -14.23 -24.87 0.43
CA ALA A 416 -14.71 -23.49 0.48
C ALA A 416 -14.76 -22.97 1.94
N THR A 417 -15.19 -23.79 2.89
CA THR A 417 -15.16 -23.44 4.32
C THR A 417 -13.74 -23.18 4.82
N ALA A 418 -12.78 -24.00 4.44
CA ALA A 418 -11.38 -23.81 4.79
C ALA A 418 -10.78 -22.56 4.12
N VAL A 419 -11.09 -22.28 2.84
CA VAL A 419 -10.71 -21.03 2.15
C VAL A 419 -11.28 -19.82 2.88
N LYS A 420 -12.56 -19.85 3.28
CA LYS A 420 -13.21 -18.80 4.08
C LYS A 420 -12.44 -18.53 5.38
N SER A 421 -12.07 -19.58 6.11
CA SER A 421 -11.30 -19.49 7.36
C SER A 421 -9.93 -18.85 7.11
N TYR A 422 -9.22 -19.29 6.08
CA TYR A 422 -7.92 -18.75 5.71
C TYR A 422 -7.98 -17.27 5.28
N PHE A 423 -8.93 -16.88 4.43
CA PHE A 423 -9.08 -15.49 4.02
C PHE A 423 -9.50 -14.58 5.19
N THR A 424 -10.36 -15.07 6.08
CA THR A 424 -10.70 -14.39 7.34
C THR A 424 -9.44 -14.15 8.19
N TYR A 425 -8.57 -15.18 8.31
CA TYR A 425 -7.32 -15.07 9.03
C TYR A 425 -6.37 -14.04 8.39
N ILE A 426 -6.23 -14.03 7.06
CA ILE A 426 -5.43 -13.00 6.36
C ILE A 426 -5.92 -11.61 6.75
N LEU A 427 -7.22 -11.34 6.57
CA LEU A 427 -7.79 -10.00 6.74
C LEU A 427 -7.79 -9.50 8.18
N ASN A 428 -8.12 -10.37 9.15
CA ASN A 428 -8.33 -9.96 10.53
C ASN A 428 -7.11 -10.16 11.44
N THR A 429 -6.14 -10.99 11.03
CA THR A 429 -5.05 -11.39 11.93
C THR A 429 -3.67 -11.22 11.32
N CYS A 430 -3.41 -11.79 10.15
CA CYS A 430 -2.07 -11.81 9.57
C CYS A 430 -1.71 -10.45 8.96
N ALA A 431 -2.49 -9.95 7.99
CA ALA A 431 -2.17 -8.70 7.29
C ALA A 431 -2.06 -7.49 8.23
N PRO A 432 -2.95 -7.28 9.22
CA PRO A 432 -2.80 -6.18 10.17
C PRO A 432 -1.49 -6.19 10.96
N LYS A 433 -0.89 -7.37 11.16
CA LYS A 433 0.34 -7.51 11.96
C LYS A 433 1.61 -7.59 11.12
N GLN A 434 1.52 -8.13 9.91
CA GLN A 434 2.71 -8.50 9.12
C GLN A 434 2.90 -7.64 7.88
N ALA A 435 1.83 -7.13 7.27
CA ALA A 435 1.88 -6.52 5.95
C ALA A 435 2.88 -5.35 5.86
N ALA A 436 2.80 -4.40 6.78
CA ALA A 436 3.63 -3.19 6.73
C ALA A 436 5.14 -3.49 6.84
N SER A 437 5.53 -4.49 7.63
CA SER A 437 6.95 -4.85 7.83
C SER A 437 7.60 -5.45 6.57
N ILE A 438 6.80 -5.92 5.62
CA ILE A 438 7.26 -6.51 4.37
C ILE A 438 6.78 -5.76 3.12
N GLY A 439 6.41 -4.48 3.26
CA GLY A 439 6.13 -3.60 2.11
C GLY A 439 4.68 -3.55 1.64
N TYR A 440 3.75 -4.30 2.27
CA TYR A 440 2.34 -4.31 1.90
C TYR A 440 1.48 -3.40 2.77
N THR A 441 0.27 -3.14 2.30
CA THR A 441 -0.75 -2.36 2.99
C THR A 441 -1.92 -3.25 3.38
N SER A 442 -2.16 -3.43 4.69
CA SER A 442 -3.36 -4.09 5.18
C SER A 442 -4.61 -3.26 4.83
N LEU A 443 -5.70 -3.93 4.53
CA LEU A 443 -6.96 -3.27 4.19
C LEU A 443 -7.63 -2.72 5.45
N THR A 444 -8.22 -1.54 5.34
CA THR A 444 -8.94 -0.85 6.42
C THR A 444 -10.21 -0.18 5.88
N GLY A 445 -11.05 0.35 6.77
CA GLY A 445 -12.24 1.12 6.37
C GLY A 445 -13.19 0.36 5.47
N GLU A 446 -13.69 1.01 4.41
CA GLU A 446 -14.69 0.45 3.52
C GLU A 446 -14.18 -0.77 2.75
N ILE A 447 -12.92 -0.76 2.28
CA ILE A 447 -12.33 -1.90 1.56
C ILE A 447 -12.36 -3.15 2.44
N LEU A 448 -11.95 -3.06 3.71
CA LEU A 448 -12.00 -4.20 4.63
C LEU A 448 -13.43 -4.67 4.88
N THR A 449 -14.36 -3.75 5.08
CA THR A 449 -15.79 -4.09 5.29
C THR A 449 -16.35 -4.85 4.10
N LYS A 450 -16.10 -4.40 2.88
CA LYS A 450 -16.54 -5.07 1.65
C LYS A 450 -15.80 -6.40 1.43
N ALA A 451 -14.50 -6.47 1.73
CA ALA A 451 -13.73 -7.71 1.67
C ALA A 451 -14.33 -8.79 2.59
N LEU A 452 -14.65 -8.44 3.83
CA LEU A 452 -15.29 -9.37 4.78
C LEU A 452 -16.69 -9.78 4.34
N ALA A 453 -17.45 -8.89 3.69
CA ALA A 453 -18.74 -9.23 3.09
C ALA A 453 -18.57 -10.25 1.95
N GLN A 454 -17.51 -10.15 1.13
CA GLN A 454 -17.23 -11.18 0.11
C GLN A 454 -16.77 -12.49 0.75
N VAL A 455 -15.95 -12.46 1.81
CA VAL A 455 -15.57 -13.67 2.57
C VAL A 455 -16.82 -14.38 3.13
N ALA A 456 -17.82 -13.63 3.60
CA ALA A 456 -19.08 -14.23 4.08
C ALA A 456 -19.78 -15.09 3.02
N ARG A 457 -19.68 -14.72 1.73
CA ARG A 457 -20.27 -15.43 0.59
C ARG A 457 -19.52 -16.70 0.19
N VAL A 458 -18.27 -16.87 0.60
CA VAL A 458 -17.48 -18.08 0.30
C VAL A 458 -18.15 -19.29 0.96
N GLY A 459 -18.53 -20.29 0.16
CA GLY A 459 -19.16 -21.51 0.64
C GLY A 459 -20.56 -21.31 1.25
N ALA A 460 -21.26 -20.24 0.93
CA ALA A 460 -22.58 -19.95 1.51
C ALA A 460 -23.73 -20.60 0.72
N GLY A 461 -23.48 -21.11 -0.47
CA GLY A 461 -24.46 -21.76 -1.34
C GLY A 461 -24.88 -20.89 -2.52
#